data_dc7ac6bc21b6a2c823d3374fa44115be
#
_entry.id   dc7ac6bc21b6a2c823d3374fa44115be
#
_cell.length_a   1.000
_cell.length_b   1.000
_cell.length_c   1.000
_cell.angle_alpha   90.00
_cell.angle_beta   90.00
_cell.angle_gamma   90.00
#
_symmetry.space_group_name_H-M   'P 1'
#
loop_
_entity.id
_entity.type
_entity.pdbx_description
1 polymer ?
#
loop_
_entity_poly.entity_id
_entity_poly.type
_entity_poly.pdbx_seq_one_letter_code
_entity_poly.pdbx_strand_id
1 'polypeptide(L)'
;KALPELAGKLTGSSIRVPTPDVSIAILNLTLANDTTKDQVNTYLREMSLHSGIRKQVDYIDSPEVVSTDFVGSRRTGIVDGLATIADGVHLVLYIWYDNEFGYSCQVVRVMEEMAAVHPPTYPAAEPETAAAPGV
;
A
#
# COMPACT_ATOMS: atom_id res chain seq x y z
N LYS A 1 -0.80 15.40 -11.68
CA LYS A 1 -0.99 16.70 -11.01
C LYS A 1 -0.82 16.58 -9.49
N ALA A 2 -1.17 15.43 -8.87
CA ALA A 2 -1.05 15.22 -7.42
C ALA A 2 0.41 14.99 -6.98
N LEU A 3 1.21 14.36 -7.81
CA LEU A 3 2.62 14.05 -7.56
C LEU A 3 3.47 14.53 -8.73
N PRO A 4 3.79 15.85 -8.79
CA PRO A 4 4.51 16.44 -9.92
C PRO A 4 5.90 15.82 -10.15
N GLU A 5 6.55 15.36 -9.10
CA GLU A 5 7.86 14.70 -9.12
C GLU A 5 7.87 13.36 -9.89
N LEU A 6 6.70 12.77 -10.10
CA LEU A 6 6.53 11.55 -10.89
C LEU A 6 6.15 11.84 -12.36
N ALA A 7 6.07 13.11 -12.75
CA ALA A 7 5.73 13.45 -14.12
C ALA A 7 6.77 12.88 -15.11
N GLY A 8 6.29 12.14 -16.10
CA GLY A 8 7.14 11.47 -17.09
C GLY A 8 7.83 10.18 -16.60
N LYS A 9 7.66 9.81 -15.32
CA LYS A 9 8.23 8.59 -14.73
C LYS A 9 7.25 7.43 -14.66
N LEU A 10 5.97 7.67 -14.92
CA LEU A 10 4.92 6.67 -14.83
C LEU A 10 4.38 6.31 -16.20
N THR A 11 4.21 5.03 -16.42
CA THR A 11 3.44 4.47 -17.52
C THR A 11 2.58 3.33 -16.96
N GLY A 12 1.48 3.02 -17.62
CA GLY A 12 0.60 1.96 -17.12
C GLY A 12 -0.47 1.59 -18.12
N SER A 13 -1.08 0.45 -17.86
CA SER A 13 -2.24 -0.07 -18.57
C SER A 13 -3.21 -0.67 -17.55
N SER A 14 -4.45 -0.89 -17.96
CA SER A 14 -5.44 -1.54 -17.13
C SER A 14 -6.25 -2.54 -17.95
N ILE A 15 -6.66 -3.62 -17.28
CA ILE A 15 -7.52 -4.66 -17.85
C ILE A 15 -8.76 -4.79 -16.96
N ARG A 16 -9.93 -4.76 -17.59
CA ARG A 16 -11.18 -5.05 -16.87
C ARG A 16 -11.43 -6.56 -16.88
N VAL A 17 -11.68 -7.09 -15.70
CA VAL A 17 -11.95 -8.52 -15.48
C VAL A 17 -13.32 -8.71 -14.83
N PRO A 18 -13.98 -9.87 -15.03
CA PRO A 18 -15.33 -10.12 -14.52
C PRO A 18 -15.29 -10.57 -13.05
N THR A 19 -14.86 -9.69 -12.16
CA THR A 19 -14.90 -9.89 -10.70
C THR A 19 -15.93 -8.96 -10.09
N PRO A 20 -16.58 -9.33 -8.97
CA PRO A 20 -17.56 -8.47 -8.30
C PRO A 20 -16.98 -7.13 -7.87
N ASP A 21 -15.80 -7.15 -7.27
CA ASP A 21 -15.07 -6.00 -6.76
C ASP A 21 -13.59 -6.36 -6.57
N VAL A 22 -12.80 -5.41 -6.07
CA VAL A 22 -11.36 -5.49 -5.81
C VAL A 22 -10.51 -5.54 -7.08
N SER A 23 -9.50 -4.73 -7.08
CA SER A 23 -8.48 -4.67 -8.13
C SER A 23 -7.12 -5.07 -7.57
N ILE A 24 -6.20 -5.38 -8.48
CA ILE A 24 -4.79 -5.55 -8.14
C ILE A 24 -3.95 -4.61 -8.99
N ALA A 25 -3.06 -3.87 -8.34
CA ALA A 25 -2.02 -3.09 -9.00
C ALA A 25 -0.72 -3.90 -8.99
N ILE A 26 -0.08 -4.01 -10.15
CA ILE A 26 1.26 -4.58 -10.28
C ILE A 26 2.21 -3.42 -10.53
N LEU A 27 3.01 -3.07 -9.54
CA LEU A 27 3.97 -1.99 -9.60
C LEU A 27 5.34 -2.53 -9.98
N ASN A 28 5.85 -2.13 -11.13
CA ASN A 28 7.23 -2.38 -11.54
C ASN A 28 8.05 -1.12 -11.22
N LEU A 29 8.97 -1.25 -10.29
CA LEU A 29 9.74 -0.14 -9.74
C LEU A 29 11.22 -0.33 -10.02
N THR A 30 11.91 0.79 -10.28
CA THR A 30 13.38 0.85 -10.27
C THR A 30 13.79 1.72 -9.09
N LEU A 31 14.47 1.13 -8.14
CA LEU A 31 14.92 1.77 -6.91
C LEU A 31 16.27 2.44 -7.10
N ALA A 32 16.64 3.32 -6.17
CA ALA A 32 17.94 3.97 -6.16
C ALA A 32 19.06 3.02 -5.71
N ASN A 33 18.74 2.04 -4.87
CA ASN A 33 19.69 1.10 -4.30
C ASN A 33 19.18 -0.34 -4.45
N ASP A 34 20.09 -1.30 -4.42
CA ASP A 34 19.76 -2.72 -4.40
C ASP A 34 18.99 -3.08 -3.15
N THR A 35 18.06 -4.01 -3.31
CA THR A 35 17.24 -4.51 -2.20
C THR A 35 16.97 -6.00 -2.36
N THR A 36 16.47 -6.61 -1.30
CA THR A 36 16.02 -8.00 -1.30
C THR A 36 14.53 -8.08 -0.97
N LYS A 37 13.89 -9.16 -1.37
CA LYS A 37 12.48 -9.45 -1.02
C LYS A 37 12.24 -9.35 0.49
N ASP A 38 13.12 -9.93 1.29
CA ASP A 38 12.97 -9.94 2.75
C ASP A 38 13.07 -8.54 3.36
N GLN A 39 13.99 -7.71 2.86
CA GLN A 39 14.12 -6.32 3.31
C GLN A 39 12.84 -5.52 3.00
N VAL A 40 12.35 -5.62 1.77
CA VAL A 40 11.12 -4.93 1.34
C VAL A 40 9.91 -5.41 2.14
N ASN A 41 9.74 -6.71 2.27
CA ASN A 41 8.60 -7.29 2.97
C ASN A 41 8.63 -6.94 4.47
N THR A 42 9.80 -6.98 5.11
CA THR A 42 9.95 -6.54 6.50
C THR A 42 9.58 -5.08 6.65
N TYR A 43 10.12 -4.21 5.79
CA TYR A 43 9.80 -2.79 5.82
C TYR A 43 8.31 -2.50 5.63
N LEU A 44 7.68 -3.10 4.63
CA LEU A 44 6.25 -2.87 4.34
C LEU A 44 5.34 -3.41 5.43
N ARG A 45 5.70 -4.55 6.04
CA ARG A 45 5.00 -5.10 7.20
C ARG A 45 5.08 -4.15 8.39
N GLU A 46 6.27 -3.65 8.74
CA GLU A 46 6.45 -2.69 9.83
C GLU A 46 5.67 -1.39 9.57
N MET A 47 5.70 -0.89 8.33
CA MET A 47 4.93 0.30 7.95
C MET A 47 3.41 0.08 8.09
N SER A 48 2.91 -1.10 7.77
CA SER A 48 1.48 -1.43 7.91
C SER A 48 1.02 -1.52 9.38
N LEU A 49 1.93 -1.83 10.30
CA LEU A 49 1.61 -2.02 11.72
C LEU A 49 1.85 -0.77 12.57
N HIS A 50 2.99 -0.10 12.37
CA HIS A 50 3.51 0.86 13.33
C HIS A 50 3.60 2.30 12.81
N SER A 51 3.52 2.53 11.49
CA SER A 51 3.71 3.86 10.91
C SER A 51 2.46 4.74 10.92
N GLY A 52 2.63 6.02 10.61
CA GLY A 52 1.54 6.96 10.38
C GLY A 52 0.62 6.57 9.21
N ILE A 53 1.11 5.76 8.25
CA ILE A 53 0.33 5.29 7.09
C ILE A 53 -0.37 3.94 7.32
N ARG A 54 -0.32 3.36 8.53
CA ARG A 54 -0.97 2.07 8.85
C ARG A 54 -2.48 2.03 8.60
N LYS A 55 -3.13 3.18 8.50
CA LYS A 55 -4.55 3.29 8.10
C LYS A 55 -4.74 3.21 6.57
N GLN A 56 -3.67 3.32 5.81
CA GLN A 56 -3.68 3.36 4.34
C GLN A 56 -3.11 2.08 3.75
N VAL A 57 -2.04 1.56 4.33
CA VAL A 57 -1.31 0.39 3.85
C VAL A 57 -1.52 -0.78 4.81
N ASP A 58 -1.75 -1.95 4.24
CA ASP A 58 -1.77 -3.22 4.94
C ASP A 58 -0.84 -4.22 4.25
N TYR A 59 -0.59 -5.36 4.88
CA TYR A 59 0.33 -6.38 4.40
C TYR A 59 -0.24 -7.77 4.64
N ILE A 60 -0.15 -8.65 3.66
CA ILE A 60 -0.57 -10.05 3.73
C ILE A 60 0.53 -10.96 3.19
N ASP A 61 0.67 -12.15 3.78
CA ASP A 61 1.59 -13.20 3.35
C ASP A 61 0.93 -14.59 3.35
N SER A 62 -0.37 -14.63 3.13
CA SER A 62 -1.12 -15.89 2.99
C SER A 62 -1.18 -16.34 1.53
N PRO A 63 -0.92 -17.62 1.23
CA PRO A 63 -1.01 -18.15 -0.13
C PRO A 63 -2.44 -18.39 -0.61
N GLU A 64 -3.42 -18.27 0.26
CA GLU A 64 -4.83 -18.62 -0.01
C GLU A 64 -5.70 -17.43 -0.40
N VAL A 65 -5.15 -16.19 -0.31
CA VAL A 65 -5.94 -14.98 -0.54
C VAL A 65 -6.37 -14.82 -2.00
N VAL A 66 -7.61 -14.40 -2.15
CA VAL A 66 -8.21 -14.04 -3.44
C VAL A 66 -8.92 -12.70 -3.33
N SER A 67 -9.35 -12.11 -4.45
CA SER A 67 -9.95 -10.78 -4.49
C SER A 67 -11.12 -10.61 -3.50
N THR A 68 -11.95 -11.62 -3.33
CA THR A 68 -13.12 -11.55 -2.43
C THR A 68 -12.77 -11.38 -0.96
N ASP A 69 -11.57 -11.73 -0.54
CA ASP A 69 -11.14 -11.58 0.86
C ASP A 69 -10.88 -10.11 1.22
N PHE A 70 -10.70 -9.26 0.22
CA PHE A 70 -10.41 -7.84 0.42
C PHE A 70 -11.61 -6.92 0.22
N VAL A 71 -12.78 -7.47 -0.11
CA VAL A 71 -14.03 -6.70 -0.21
C VAL A 71 -14.36 -6.07 1.14
N GLY A 72 -14.61 -4.77 1.14
CA GLY A 72 -14.85 -3.98 2.35
C GLY A 72 -13.58 -3.56 3.10
N SER A 73 -12.41 -3.76 2.52
CA SER A 73 -11.16 -3.25 3.09
C SER A 73 -11.15 -1.72 3.11
N ARG A 74 -10.77 -1.16 4.27
CA ARG A 74 -10.62 0.29 4.46
C ARG A 74 -9.25 0.82 4.03
N ARG A 75 -8.36 -0.06 3.58
CA ARG A 75 -7.01 0.31 3.20
C ARG A 75 -6.96 0.86 1.77
N THR A 76 -6.01 1.70 1.51
CA THR A 76 -5.72 2.17 0.15
C THR A 76 -5.09 1.06 -0.68
N GLY A 77 -4.28 0.22 -0.04
CA GLY A 77 -3.64 -0.92 -0.66
C GLY A 77 -3.17 -1.93 0.38
N ILE A 78 -3.21 -3.21 -0.02
CA ILE A 78 -2.75 -4.35 0.78
C ILE A 78 -1.65 -5.02 -0.02
N VAL A 79 -0.42 -4.97 0.49
CA VAL A 79 0.74 -5.55 -0.19
C VAL A 79 0.72 -7.06 -0.04
N ASP A 80 0.83 -7.77 -1.16
CA ASP A 80 0.99 -9.23 -1.19
C ASP A 80 2.49 -9.58 -1.08
N GLY A 81 2.92 -9.90 0.12
CA GLY A 81 4.32 -10.20 0.40
C GLY A 81 4.82 -11.48 -0.25
N LEU A 82 3.95 -12.47 -0.49
CA LEU A 82 4.35 -13.68 -1.18
C LEU A 82 4.63 -13.43 -2.67
N ALA A 83 3.90 -12.51 -3.28
CA ALA A 83 4.04 -12.14 -4.68
C ALA A 83 5.18 -11.12 -4.93
N THR A 84 5.77 -10.53 -3.89
CA THR A 84 6.89 -9.59 -4.03
C THR A 84 8.07 -10.23 -4.75
N ILE A 85 8.64 -9.55 -5.75
CA ILE A 85 9.84 -9.94 -6.48
C ILE A 85 10.85 -8.82 -6.37
N ALA A 86 12.10 -9.14 -5.99
CA ALA A 86 13.21 -8.19 -5.94
C ALA A 86 14.45 -8.80 -6.57
N ASP A 87 15.11 -8.03 -7.45
CA ASP A 87 16.36 -8.39 -8.13
C ASP A 87 17.21 -7.12 -8.32
N GLY A 88 18.21 -6.94 -7.49
CA GLY A 88 19.03 -5.73 -7.45
C GLY A 88 18.15 -4.49 -7.19
N VAL A 89 18.14 -3.55 -8.12
CA VAL A 89 17.32 -2.33 -8.06
C VAL A 89 15.88 -2.52 -8.56
N HIS A 90 15.56 -3.69 -9.12
CA HIS A 90 14.24 -3.95 -9.68
C HIS A 90 13.32 -4.57 -8.63
N LEU A 91 12.17 -3.96 -8.44
CA LEU A 91 11.16 -4.40 -7.48
C LEU A 91 9.80 -4.50 -8.16
N VAL A 92 9.12 -5.64 -7.97
CA VAL A 92 7.72 -5.80 -8.38
C VAL A 92 6.87 -6.04 -7.14
N LEU A 93 5.87 -5.19 -6.95
CA LEU A 93 4.89 -5.32 -5.87
C LEU A 93 3.51 -5.61 -6.45
N TYR A 94 2.80 -6.49 -5.80
CA TYR A 94 1.39 -6.78 -6.05
C TYR A 94 0.59 -6.17 -4.90
N ILE A 95 -0.38 -5.31 -5.23
CA ILE A 95 -1.12 -4.55 -4.24
C ILE A 95 -2.61 -4.69 -4.53
N TRP A 96 -3.32 -5.34 -3.61
CA TRP A 96 -4.77 -5.46 -3.63
C TRP A 96 -5.43 -4.19 -3.12
N TYR A 97 -6.56 -3.80 -3.68
CA TYR A 97 -7.34 -2.68 -3.19
C TYR A 97 -8.81 -2.79 -3.57
N ASP A 98 -9.68 -2.39 -2.64
CA ASP A 98 -11.10 -2.20 -2.89
C ASP A 98 -11.32 -0.84 -3.53
N ASN A 99 -11.75 -0.83 -4.78
CA ASN A 99 -11.88 0.40 -5.58
C ASN A 99 -12.89 1.38 -5.00
N GLU A 100 -13.93 0.87 -4.35
CA GLU A 100 -15.09 1.65 -3.94
C GLU A 100 -15.03 1.96 -2.45
N PHE A 101 -14.97 0.95 -1.62
CA PHE A 101 -15.00 1.12 -0.17
C PHE A 101 -13.70 1.71 0.37
N GLY A 102 -12.56 1.18 -0.07
CA GLY A 102 -11.25 1.69 0.33
C GLY A 102 -11.06 3.15 -0.06
N TYR A 103 -11.41 3.51 -1.29
CA TYR A 103 -11.37 4.91 -1.74
C TYR A 103 -12.30 5.82 -0.91
N SER A 104 -13.54 5.40 -0.67
CA SER A 104 -14.50 6.16 0.12
C SER A 104 -14.01 6.42 1.55
N CYS A 105 -13.35 5.43 2.16
CA CYS A 105 -12.71 5.59 3.46
C CYS A 105 -11.59 6.64 3.44
N GLN A 106 -10.81 6.71 2.36
CA GLN A 106 -9.76 7.74 2.25
C GLN A 106 -10.35 9.13 2.05
N VAL A 107 -11.46 9.28 1.32
CA VAL A 107 -12.18 10.56 1.19
C VAL A 107 -12.63 11.05 2.56
N VAL A 108 -13.26 10.19 3.37
CA VAL A 108 -13.69 10.54 4.73
C VAL A 108 -12.48 10.98 5.58
N ARG A 109 -11.35 10.27 5.50
CA ARG A 109 -10.13 10.64 6.24
C ARG A 109 -9.58 12.00 5.82
N VAL A 110 -9.59 12.32 4.53
CA VAL A 110 -9.20 13.67 4.07
C VAL A 110 -10.15 14.73 4.63
N MET A 111 -11.46 14.44 4.70
CA MET A 111 -12.43 15.35 5.31
C MET A 111 -12.16 15.52 6.81
N GLU A 112 -11.85 14.45 7.53
CA GLU A 112 -11.45 14.50 8.96
C GLU A 112 -10.22 15.38 9.15
N GLU A 113 -9.20 15.21 8.33
CA GLU A 113 -7.99 16.02 8.35
C GLU A 113 -8.27 17.50 8.08
N MET A 114 -9.07 17.80 7.06
CA MET A 114 -9.48 19.18 6.73
C MET A 114 -10.29 19.84 7.87
N ALA A 115 -11.05 19.05 8.61
CA ALA A 115 -11.86 19.52 9.75
C ALA A 115 -11.06 19.54 11.06
N ALA A 116 -9.79 19.16 11.05
CA ALA A 116 -8.94 18.95 12.24
C ALA A 116 -9.58 18.01 13.28
N VAL A 117 -10.31 17.02 12.81
CA VAL A 117 -10.93 15.98 13.64
C VAL A 117 -10.10 14.70 13.50
N HIS A 118 -9.51 14.28 14.61
CA HIS A 118 -8.65 13.08 14.63
C HIS A 118 -9.25 12.01 15.54
N PRO A 119 -10.14 11.13 15.00
CA PRO A 119 -10.70 10.05 15.80
C PRO A 119 -9.61 9.17 16.39
N PRO A 120 -9.74 8.71 17.65
CA PRO A 120 -8.75 7.85 18.27
C PRO A 120 -8.59 6.55 17.48
N THR A 121 -7.35 6.11 17.34
CA THR A 121 -7.00 4.85 16.65
C THR A 121 -6.37 3.91 17.65
N TYR A 122 -6.81 2.67 17.65
CA TYR A 122 -6.26 1.64 18.52
C TYR A 122 -5.66 0.50 17.66
N PRO A 123 -4.48 -0.03 18.04
CA PRO A 123 -3.56 0.54 19.03
C PRO A 123 -3.06 1.94 18.63
N ALA A 124 -2.72 2.77 19.61
CA ALA A 124 -2.13 4.08 19.34
C ALA A 124 -0.85 3.90 18.52
N ALA A 125 -0.57 4.86 17.61
CA ALA A 125 0.71 4.85 16.89
C ALA A 125 1.84 5.01 17.90
N GLU A 126 2.86 4.18 17.79
CA GLU A 126 4.12 4.48 18.44
C GLU A 126 4.71 5.75 17.82
N PRO A 127 5.37 6.61 18.64
CA PRO A 127 6.01 7.79 18.09
C PRO A 127 7.05 7.35 17.04
N GLU A 128 7.05 8.02 15.92
CA GLU A 128 7.90 7.76 14.76
C GLU A 128 9.39 7.92 15.15
N THR A 129 10.02 6.84 15.59
CA THR A 129 11.42 6.80 16.04
C THR A 129 12.34 6.11 15.04
N ALA A 130 11.90 5.86 13.82
CA ALA A 130 12.76 5.27 12.82
C ALA A 130 12.92 6.22 11.63
N ALA A 131 14.07 6.90 11.57
CA ALA A 131 14.60 7.33 10.29
C ALA A 131 14.68 6.08 9.39
N ALA A 132 14.02 6.12 8.24
CA ALA A 132 14.16 5.05 7.28
C ALA A 132 15.65 4.80 7.03
N PRO A 133 16.14 3.56 7.05
CA PRO A 133 17.48 3.27 6.54
C PRO A 133 17.49 3.81 5.11
N GLY A 134 18.48 4.65 4.79
CA GLY A 134 18.56 5.40 3.54
C GLY A 134 18.31 4.49 2.35
N VAL A 135 17.15 4.67 1.72
CA VAL A 135 16.74 4.02 0.48
C VAL A 135 17.11 4.92 -0.69
#